data_f002763e1c4990ffaaece41681ef6fe1
#
_entry.id   f002763e1c4990ffaaece41681ef6fe1
#
_cell.length_a   1.000
_cell.length_b   1.000
_cell.length_c   1.000
_cell.angle_alpha   90.00
_cell.angle_beta   90.00
_cell.angle_gamma   90.00
#
_symmetry.space_group_name_H-M   'P 1'
#
loop_
_entity.id
_entity.type
_entity.pdbx_description
1 polymer ?
#
loop_
_entity_poly.entity_id
_entity_poly.type
_entity_poly.pdbx_seq_one_letter_code
_entity_poly.pdbx_strand_id
1 'polypeptide(L)'
;MKAARLQVIGTVAGLIGVWAMTAGGCANEQQKRGQELYAHYCMHCHGESGRQNEGFNWSSMPDPKPKDLSNKSEMGTFKDEDIFNTISRDMKDTSPGGDKIGDDDFAVPTMPTFKYTLSEDEIWSIVGYVRTLHGMKLEFKVEERKKELAEGLKTAQEKFESSKQAYEAAEKKASEEAEKKSAELKKDVDVDESAYAKEQAAMAQAKKELDAAQVTLNNFSGRPGKGGNVARPDMTATPDQAAQMAEVGKRLYQNKYGCNGCHSIAGEGGKVGPALDRAGFRLNATWVYRWIKNPQAMKPETRMPALGLSDADAKAVSMYLSTLRAPKAEEPAAAKPAS
;
A
#
# COMPACT_ATOMS: atom_id res chain seq x y z
N MET A 1 10.69 -83.02 -14.44
CA MET A 1 9.45 -82.27 -14.24
C MET A 1 9.77 -80.79 -14.57
N LYS A 2 9.25 -80.36 -15.72
CA LYS A 2 9.54 -79.02 -16.27
C LYS A 2 8.47 -78.03 -15.80
N ALA A 3 8.88 -76.95 -15.08
CA ALA A 3 8.01 -75.87 -14.66
C ALA A 3 7.99 -74.80 -15.77
N ALA A 4 6.82 -74.57 -16.32
CA ALA A 4 6.57 -73.53 -17.32
C ALA A 4 6.51 -72.14 -16.65
N ARG A 5 7.31 -71.21 -17.14
CA ARG A 5 7.23 -69.79 -16.80
C ARG A 5 6.17 -69.10 -17.67
N LEU A 6 5.13 -68.60 -17.04
CA LEU A 6 4.10 -67.74 -17.66
C LEU A 6 4.61 -66.29 -17.60
N GLN A 7 4.90 -65.71 -18.77
CA GLN A 7 5.14 -64.26 -18.85
C GLN A 7 3.83 -63.52 -19.00
N VAL A 8 3.48 -62.71 -18.02
CA VAL A 8 2.40 -61.77 -18.11
C VAL A 8 2.94 -60.44 -18.63
N ILE A 9 2.63 -60.11 -19.88
CA ILE A 9 2.90 -58.80 -20.48
C ILE A 9 1.77 -57.90 -20.02
N GLY A 10 2.03 -57.10 -19.01
CA GLY A 10 1.15 -56.02 -18.56
C GLY A 10 1.35 -54.78 -19.42
N THR A 11 0.43 -54.48 -20.31
CA THR A 11 0.30 -53.20 -21.02
C THR A 11 -0.08 -52.11 -20.02
N VAL A 12 0.86 -51.29 -19.62
CA VAL A 12 0.60 -50.05 -18.86
C VAL A 12 0.16 -49.00 -19.88
N ALA A 13 -1.17 -48.87 -20.05
CA ALA A 13 -1.77 -47.72 -20.70
C ALA A 13 -1.61 -46.52 -19.79
N GLY A 14 -0.61 -45.68 -20.09
CA GLY A 14 -0.39 -44.39 -19.41
C GLY A 14 -1.55 -43.44 -19.74
N LEU A 15 -2.46 -43.29 -18.81
CA LEU A 15 -3.38 -42.15 -18.79
C LEU A 15 -2.57 -40.89 -18.46
N ILE A 16 -2.11 -40.21 -19.52
CA ILE A 16 -1.67 -38.82 -19.41
C ILE A 16 -2.93 -38.01 -19.15
N GLY A 17 -3.27 -37.87 -17.88
CA GLY A 17 -4.27 -36.90 -17.45
C GLY A 17 -3.73 -35.51 -17.75
N VAL A 18 -4.19 -34.93 -18.85
CA VAL A 18 -4.04 -33.50 -19.13
C VAL A 18 -4.81 -32.76 -18.04
N TRP A 19 -4.11 -32.31 -17.03
CA TRP A 19 -4.62 -31.32 -16.10
C TRP A 19 -4.73 -30.01 -16.89
N ALA A 20 -5.84 -29.82 -17.57
CA ALA A 20 -6.30 -28.49 -17.96
C ALA A 20 -6.62 -27.75 -16.67
N MET A 21 -5.61 -27.13 -16.05
CA MET A 21 -5.81 -26.15 -15.01
C MET A 21 -6.61 -25.02 -15.63
N THR A 22 -7.86 -24.98 -15.30
CA THR A 22 -8.84 -24.03 -15.79
C THR A 22 -8.41 -22.62 -15.35
N ALA A 23 -8.03 -21.79 -16.31
CA ALA A 23 -7.80 -20.34 -16.10
C ALA A 23 -9.01 -19.61 -15.47
N GLY A 24 -10.15 -20.29 -15.34
CA GLY A 24 -11.36 -19.78 -14.68
C GLY A 24 -11.29 -19.74 -13.16
N GLY A 25 -10.43 -20.53 -12.50
CA GLY A 25 -10.34 -20.54 -11.03
C GLY A 25 -9.70 -19.28 -10.48
N CYS A 26 -8.58 -18.84 -11.05
CA CYS A 26 -7.83 -17.66 -10.59
C CYS A 26 -8.60 -16.35 -10.84
N ALA A 27 -9.28 -16.22 -11.98
CA ALA A 27 -10.10 -15.04 -12.27
C ALA A 27 -11.27 -14.89 -11.28
N ASN A 28 -11.84 -16.00 -10.81
CA ASN A 28 -12.92 -15.99 -9.81
C ASN A 28 -12.39 -15.60 -8.41
N GLU A 29 -11.20 -16.05 -8.02
CA GLU A 29 -10.58 -15.68 -6.74
C GLU A 29 -10.18 -14.21 -6.70
N GLN A 30 -9.58 -13.69 -7.77
CA GLN A 30 -9.25 -12.27 -7.86
C GLN A 30 -10.49 -11.38 -7.78
N GLN A 31 -11.56 -11.74 -8.49
CA GLN A 31 -12.81 -11.01 -8.46
C GLN A 31 -13.45 -11.04 -7.06
N LYS A 32 -13.47 -12.20 -6.41
CA LYS A 32 -13.97 -12.35 -5.03
C LYS A 32 -13.15 -11.50 -4.06
N ARG A 33 -11.81 -11.54 -4.17
CA ARG A 33 -10.94 -10.69 -3.35
C ARG A 33 -11.23 -9.21 -3.57
N GLY A 34 -11.39 -8.78 -4.83
CA GLY A 34 -11.76 -7.41 -5.17
C GLY A 34 -13.10 -7.00 -4.55
N GLN A 35 -14.09 -7.87 -4.56
CA GLN A 35 -15.39 -7.65 -3.92
C GLN A 35 -15.26 -7.49 -2.40
N GLU A 36 -14.50 -8.34 -1.74
CA GLU A 36 -14.27 -8.27 -0.29
C GLU A 36 -13.57 -6.97 0.11
N LEU A 37 -12.54 -6.57 -0.64
CA LEU A 37 -11.82 -5.32 -0.42
C LEU A 37 -12.69 -4.10 -0.70
N TYR A 38 -13.50 -4.13 -1.76
CA TYR A 38 -14.46 -3.09 -2.08
C TYR A 38 -15.50 -2.93 -0.97
N ALA A 39 -16.07 -4.02 -0.49
CA ALA A 39 -17.01 -4.01 0.62
C ALA A 39 -16.40 -3.44 1.90
N HIS A 40 -15.10 -3.69 2.12
CA HIS A 40 -14.41 -3.21 3.31
C HIS A 40 -14.07 -1.71 3.24
N TYR A 41 -13.55 -1.23 2.09
CA TYR A 41 -12.97 0.10 1.97
C TYR A 41 -13.82 1.10 1.17
N CYS A 42 -14.60 0.65 0.18
CA CYS A 42 -15.18 1.52 -0.86
C CYS A 42 -16.69 1.70 -0.73
N MET A 43 -17.43 0.64 -0.36
CA MET A 43 -18.89 0.64 -0.40
C MET A 43 -19.56 1.70 0.48
N HIS A 44 -18.89 2.15 1.54
CA HIS A 44 -19.43 3.16 2.44
C HIS A 44 -19.65 4.52 1.76
N CYS A 45 -18.84 4.82 0.75
CA CYS A 45 -18.94 6.03 -0.04
C CYS A 45 -19.59 5.78 -1.40
N HIS A 46 -19.27 4.65 -2.04
CA HIS A 46 -19.71 4.34 -3.40
C HIS A 46 -20.98 3.45 -3.48
N GLY A 47 -21.49 2.97 -2.33
CA GLY A 47 -22.61 2.02 -2.32
C GLY A 47 -22.21 0.60 -2.62
N GLU A 48 -23.08 -0.35 -2.32
CA GLU A 48 -22.84 -1.78 -2.54
C GLU A 48 -22.76 -2.13 -4.03
N SER A 49 -23.64 -1.55 -4.84
CA SER A 49 -23.70 -1.76 -6.30
C SER A 49 -22.90 -0.71 -7.09
N GLY A 50 -22.18 0.19 -6.42
CA GLY A 50 -21.43 1.27 -7.03
C GLY A 50 -22.27 2.45 -7.53
N ARG A 51 -23.61 2.43 -7.29
CA ARG A 51 -24.50 3.48 -7.73
C ARG A 51 -24.35 4.72 -6.88
N GLN A 52 -24.45 5.85 -7.55
CA GLN A 52 -24.51 7.15 -6.92
C GLN A 52 -25.65 7.16 -5.88
N ASN A 53 -25.41 7.75 -4.71
CA ASN A 53 -26.33 7.87 -3.56
C ASN A 53 -26.67 6.60 -2.74
N GLU A 54 -26.15 5.43 -3.08
CA GLU A 54 -26.31 4.22 -2.25
C GLU A 54 -25.37 4.19 -1.04
N GLY A 55 -24.23 4.89 -1.09
CA GLY A 55 -23.33 4.98 0.06
C GLY A 55 -24.05 5.57 1.26
N PHE A 56 -24.04 4.89 2.40
CA PHE A 56 -24.78 5.34 3.60
C PHE A 56 -24.35 6.74 4.09
N ASN A 57 -23.25 7.24 3.58
CA ASN A 57 -22.64 8.51 3.93
C ASN A 57 -22.89 9.62 2.89
N TRP A 58 -23.58 9.30 1.81
CA TRP A 58 -23.74 10.17 0.66
C TRP A 58 -24.19 11.58 1.01
N SER A 59 -25.23 11.72 1.83
CA SER A 59 -25.83 13.03 2.14
C SER A 59 -24.91 13.94 2.95
N SER A 60 -23.98 13.38 3.73
CA SER A 60 -23.08 14.14 4.61
C SER A 60 -21.67 14.31 4.03
N MET A 61 -21.38 13.72 2.88
CA MET A 61 -20.07 13.90 2.24
C MET A 61 -19.96 15.29 1.61
N PRO A 62 -18.79 15.93 1.69
CA PRO A 62 -18.52 17.15 0.95
C PRO A 62 -18.49 16.90 -0.56
N ASP A 63 -18.62 17.97 -1.35
CA ASP A 63 -18.42 17.91 -2.79
C ASP A 63 -16.90 17.88 -3.14
N PRO A 64 -16.51 17.24 -4.24
CA PRO A 64 -17.36 16.48 -5.17
C PRO A 64 -17.80 15.13 -4.57
N LYS A 65 -19.06 14.76 -4.86
CA LYS A 65 -19.63 13.49 -4.43
C LYS A 65 -18.92 12.31 -5.09
N PRO A 66 -18.95 11.11 -4.47
CA PRO A 66 -18.42 9.91 -5.07
C PRO A 66 -19.02 9.64 -6.46
N LYS A 67 -18.16 9.22 -7.40
CA LYS A 67 -18.56 8.91 -8.78
C LYS A 67 -19.47 7.68 -8.81
N ASP A 68 -20.43 7.66 -9.74
CA ASP A 68 -21.27 6.50 -10.03
C ASP A 68 -20.45 5.44 -10.79
N LEU A 69 -20.05 4.39 -10.09
CA LEU A 69 -19.22 3.30 -10.62
C LEU A 69 -20.03 2.31 -11.48
N SER A 70 -21.37 2.38 -11.42
CA SER A 70 -22.27 1.53 -12.23
C SER A 70 -22.58 2.12 -13.60
N ASN A 71 -22.24 3.38 -13.84
CA ASN A 71 -22.52 4.08 -15.08
C ASN A 71 -21.56 3.64 -16.19
N LYS A 72 -22.00 2.71 -17.05
CA LYS A 72 -21.18 2.16 -18.13
C LYS A 72 -20.69 3.21 -19.13
N SER A 73 -21.50 4.21 -19.46
CA SER A 73 -21.13 5.22 -20.46
C SER A 73 -20.01 6.12 -19.94
N GLU A 74 -20.00 6.41 -18.65
CA GLU A 74 -18.96 7.22 -18.02
C GLU A 74 -17.72 6.36 -17.66
N MET A 75 -17.92 5.27 -16.94
CA MET A 75 -16.82 4.42 -16.48
C MET A 75 -16.09 3.68 -17.60
N GLY A 76 -16.78 3.45 -18.71
CA GLY A 76 -16.20 2.84 -19.91
C GLY A 76 -15.19 3.72 -20.65
N THR A 77 -15.13 5.01 -20.38
CA THR A 77 -14.13 5.93 -20.95
C THR A 77 -12.77 5.87 -20.24
N PHE A 78 -12.74 5.35 -19.02
CA PHE A 78 -11.50 5.19 -18.27
C PHE A 78 -10.80 3.88 -18.61
N LYS A 79 -9.47 3.91 -18.72
CA LYS A 79 -8.65 2.71 -18.78
C LYS A 79 -8.52 2.09 -17.39
N ASP A 80 -8.07 0.85 -17.30
CA ASP A 80 -7.85 0.18 -16.02
C ASP A 80 -6.82 0.92 -15.16
N GLU A 81 -5.77 1.45 -15.80
CA GLU A 81 -4.74 2.24 -15.15
C GLU A 81 -5.26 3.56 -14.58
N ASP A 82 -6.25 4.20 -15.21
CA ASP A 82 -6.85 5.44 -14.71
C ASP A 82 -7.59 5.20 -13.39
N ILE A 83 -8.30 4.06 -13.31
CA ILE A 83 -9.01 3.65 -12.08
C ILE A 83 -7.98 3.27 -11.01
N PHE A 84 -6.95 2.49 -11.37
CA PHE A 84 -5.84 2.12 -10.48
C PHE A 84 -5.15 3.37 -9.92
N ASN A 85 -4.78 4.31 -10.79
CA ASN A 85 -4.10 5.55 -10.40
C ASN A 85 -5.00 6.43 -9.52
N THR A 86 -6.32 6.42 -9.72
CA THR A 86 -7.26 7.15 -8.85
C THR A 86 -7.27 6.58 -7.44
N ILE A 87 -7.19 5.25 -7.29
CA ILE A 87 -7.18 4.57 -5.98
C ILE A 87 -5.83 4.72 -5.28
N SER A 88 -4.73 4.75 -6.06
CA SER A 88 -3.34 4.73 -5.55
C SER A 88 -2.60 6.05 -5.67
N ARG A 89 -3.27 7.15 -6.07
CA ARG A 89 -2.62 8.45 -6.22
C ARG A 89 -1.99 8.94 -4.93
N ASP A 90 -0.89 9.68 -5.05
CA ASP A 90 -0.39 10.44 -3.91
C ASP A 90 -1.36 11.60 -3.58
N MET A 91 -1.49 11.91 -2.29
CA MET A 91 -2.21 13.09 -1.87
C MET A 91 -1.42 14.31 -2.34
N LYS A 92 -2.14 15.37 -2.80
CA LYS A 92 -1.51 16.57 -3.33
C LYS A 92 -0.42 17.08 -2.39
N ASP A 93 0.75 17.35 -2.94
CA ASP A 93 1.85 17.95 -2.21
C ASP A 93 1.56 19.45 -2.00
N THR A 94 0.93 19.74 -0.88
CA THR A 94 0.79 21.11 -0.39
C THR A 94 1.82 21.30 0.70
N SER A 95 2.96 21.86 0.36
CA SER A 95 4.00 22.16 1.35
C SER A 95 3.45 22.97 2.51
N PRO A 96 3.71 22.60 3.78
CA PRO A 96 3.36 23.44 4.92
C PRO A 96 4.08 24.79 4.79
N GLY A 97 3.34 25.86 4.59
CA GLY A 97 3.89 27.20 4.37
C GLY A 97 3.77 27.74 2.94
N GLY A 98 3.30 26.94 2.00
CA GLY A 98 2.90 27.49 0.68
C GLY A 98 1.59 28.25 0.81
N ASP A 99 1.61 29.55 0.44
CA ASP A 99 0.43 30.44 0.43
C ASP A 99 -0.70 29.99 -0.51
N LYS A 100 -0.57 28.79 -1.09
CA LYS A 100 -1.47 28.21 -2.10
C LYS A 100 -2.43 27.13 -1.57
N ILE A 101 -2.52 26.93 -0.25
CA ILE A 101 -3.56 26.10 0.34
C ILE A 101 -4.82 26.96 0.46
N GLY A 102 -5.56 27.13 -0.63
CA GLY A 102 -6.74 27.97 -0.65
C GLY A 102 -7.12 28.58 -1.98
N ASP A 103 -6.35 28.34 -3.02
CA ASP A 103 -6.81 28.67 -4.37
C ASP A 103 -7.98 27.75 -4.72
N ASP A 104 -9.15 28.35 -4.93
CA ASP A 104 -10.44 27.71 -5.20
C ASP A 104 -10.47 26.82 -6.46
N ASP A 105 -9.39 26.75 -7.21
CA ASP A 105 -9.27 25.99 -8.47
C ASP A 105 -8.96 24.50 -8.30
N PHE A 106 -8.75 23.99 -7.07
CA PHE A 106 -8.48 22.58 -6.86
C PHE A 106 -9.48 21.95 -5.89
N ALA A 107 -10.46 21.26 -6.44
CA ALA A 107 -11.36 20.41 -5.65
C ALA A 107 -10.54 19.54 -4.69
N VAL A 108 -10.83 19.66 -3.40
CA VAL A 108 -10.21 18.82 -2.35
C VAL A 108 -10.56 17.37 -2.66
N PRO A 109 -9.59 16.46 -2.79
CA PRO A 109 -9.90 15.07 -3.01
C PRO A 109 -10.57 14.50 -1.77
N THR A 110 -11.87 14.25 -1.85
CA THR A 110 -12.63 13.60 -0.77
C THR A 110 -12.38 12.10 -0.72
N MET A 111 -11.95 11.51 -1.84
CA MET A 111 -11.54 10.10 -1.89
C MET A 111 -10.11 9.96 -1.37
N PRO A 112 -9.89 9.18 -0.28
CA PRO A 112 -8.56 8.93 0.25
C PRO A 112 -7.72 8.09 -0.72
N THR A 113 -6.39 8.14 -0.58
CA THR A 113 -5.51 7.18 -1.23
C THR A 113 -5.47 5.87 -0.48
N PHE A 114 -5.28 4.76 -1.22
CA PHE A 114 -5.06 3.43 -0.65
C PHE A 114 -3.66 2.89 -0.90
N LYS A 115 -2.80 3.67 -1.57
CA LYS A 115 -1.41 3.34 -1.89
C LYS A 115 -0.58 2.87 -0.68
N TYR A 116 -0.85 3.42 0.49
CA TYR A 116 -0.11 3.12 1.72
C TYR A 116 -0.81 2.10 2.62
N THR A 117 -1.92 1.52 2.14
CA THR A 117 -2.75 0.56 2.88
C THR A 117 -2.83 -0.78 2.19
N LEU A 118 -3.01 -0.77 0.87
CA LEU A 118 -3.21 -1.94 0.04
C LEU A 118 -1.97 -2.19 -0.83
N SER A 119 -1.73 -3.45 -1.17
CA SER A 119 -0.75 -3.81 -2.18
C SER A 119 -1.28 -3.50 -3.59
N GLU A 120 -0.38 -3.45 -4.57
CA GLU A 120 -0.78 -3.18 -5.95
C GLU A 120 -1.73 -4.25 -6.49
N ASP A 121 -1.49 -5.54 -6.19
CA ASP A 121 -2.36 -6.65 -6.61
C ASP A 121 -3.74 -6.57 -5.96
N GLU A 122 -3.85 -6.06 -4.72
CA GLU A 122 -5.12 -5.79 -4.06
C GLU A 122 -5.87 -4.64 -4.73
N ILE A 123 -5.18 -3.56 -5.09
CA ILE A 123 -5.78 -2.43 -5.83
C ILE A 123 -6.26 -2.91 -7.19
N TRP A 124 -5.47 -3.70 -7.92
CA TRP A 124 -5.90 -4.30 -9.20
C TRP A 124 -7.10 -5.22 -9.05
N SER A 125 -7.20 -5.95 -7.93
CA SER A 125 -8.39 -6.76 -7.64
C SER A 125 -9.64 -5.90 -7.43
N ILE A 126 -9.50 -4.75 -6.76
CA ILE A 126 -10.59 -3.76 -6.64
C ILE A 126 -10.97 -3.20 -8.02
N VAL A 127 -10.01 -2.83 -8.86
CA VAL A 127 -10.26 -2.36 -10.23
C VAL A 127 -11.07 -3.41 -11.01
N GLY A 128 -10.66 -4.68 -10.91
CA GLY A 128 -11.38 -5.80 -11.52
C GLY A 128 -12.83 -5.91 -11.06
N TYR A 129 -13.09 -5.76 -9.76
CA TYR A 129 -14.46 -5.75 -9.24
C TYR A 129 -15.24 -4.52 -9.72
N VAL A 130 -14.66 -3.31 -9.66
CA VAL A 130 -15.28 -2.08 -10.17
C VAL A 130 -15.67 -2.22 -11.64
N ARG A 131 -14.86 -2.88 -12.48
CA ARG A 131 -15.22 -3.16 -13.87
C ARG A 131 -16.51 -3.97 -13.98
N THR A 132 -16.74 -4.91 -13.08
CA THR A 132 -17.97 -5.71 -13.10
C THR A 132 -19.22 -4.90 -12.77
N LEU A 133 -19.11 -3.83 -11.95
CA LEU A 133 -20.25 -2.99 -11.55
C LEU A 133 -20.91 -2.30 -12.76
N HIS A 134 -20.14 -2.00 -13.82
CA HIS A 134 -20.66 -1.42 -15.07
C HIS A 134 -20.58 -2.38 -16.26
N GLY A 135 -20.45 -3.68 -16.01
CA GLY A 135 -20.54 -4.73 -17.02
C GLY A 135 -19.32 -4.82 -17.95
N MET A 136 -18.15 -4.44 -17.48
CA MET A 136 -16.87 -4.59 -18.17
C MET A 136 -15.98 -5.65 -17.48
N LYS A 137 -14.89 -6.01 -18.12
CA LYS A 137 -13.89 -6.93 -17.57
C LYS A 137 -12.56 -6.18 -17.40
N LEU A 138 -11.79 -6.61 -16.40
CA LEU A 138 -10.42 -6.17 -16.23
C LEU A 138 -9.57 -6.72 -17.39
N GLU A 139 -8.80 -5.85 -18.04
CA GLU A 139 -7.83 -6.24 -19.06
C GLU A 139 -6.46 -6.56 -18.47
N PHE A 140 -6.11 -5.92 -17.35
CA PHE A 140 -4.84 -6.14 -16.66
C PHE A 140 -4.78 -7.54 -16.01
N LYS A 141 -3.73 -8.29 -16.32
CA LYS A 141 -3.54 -9.67 -15.87
C LYS A 141 -2.65 -9.74 -14.63
N VAL A 142 -3.25 -9.66 -13.46
CA VAL A 142 -2.56 -9.60 -12.17
C VAL A 142 -1.64 -10.80 -11.96
N GLU A 143 -2.14 -12.02 -12.19
CA GLU A 143 -1.36 -13.24 -11.95
C GLU A 143 -0.19 -13.40 -12.94
N GLU A 144 -0.37 -12.99 -14.21
CA GLU A 144 0.72 -12.97 -15.18
C GLU A 144 1.79 -11.98 -14.74
N ARG A 145 1.40 -10.79 -14.32
CA ARG A 145 2.33 -9.77 -13.81
C ARG A 145 3.09 -10.24 -12.57
N LYS A 146 2.41 -10.86 -11.64
CA LYS A 146 3.04 -11.43 -10.43
C LYS A 146 4.07 -12.49 -10.77
N LYS A 147 3.75 -13.36 -11.73
CA LYS A 147 4.66 -14.39 -12.22
C LYS A 147 5.90 -13.78 -12.89
N GLU A 148 5.73 -12.78 -13.75
CA GLU A 148 6.84 -12.06 -14.38
C GLU A 148 7.77 -11.44 -13.34
N LEU A 149 7.23 -10.81 -12.31
CA LEU A 149 8.02 -10.20 -11.23
C LEU A 149 8.78 -11.25 -10.41
N ALA A 150 8.17 -12.40 -10.15
CA ALA A 150 8.82 -13.50 -9.45
C ALA A 150 9.95 -14.14 -10.29
N GLU A 151 9.75 -14.30 -11.60
CA GLU A 151 10.78 -14.77 -12.53
C GLU A 151 11.91 -13.76 -12.66
N GLY A 152 11.60 -12.46 -12.73
CA GLY A 152 12.59 -11.39 -12.72
C GLY A 152 13.46 -11.39 -11.46
N LEU A 153 12.84 -11.59 -10.29
CA LEU A 153 13.57 -11.72 -9.02
C LEU A 153 14.52 -12.92 -9.04
N LYS A 154 14.06 -14.09 -9.52
CA LYS A 154 14.89 -15.29 -9.64
C LYS A 154 16.10 -15.05 -10.54
N THR A 155 15.89 -14.43 -11.70
CA THR A 155 16.98 -14.09 -12.62
C THR A 155 18.00 -13.14 -11.99
N ALA A 156 17.54 -12.14 -11.23
CA ALA A 156 18.41 -11.22 -10.52
C ALA A 156 19.20 -11.93 -9.40
N GLN A 157 18.60 -12.89 -8.70
CA GLN A 157 19.27 -13.72 -7.70
C GLN A 157 20.38 -14.58 -8.32
N GLU A 158 20.09 -15.26 -9.43
CA GLU A 158 21.08 -16.07 -10.16
C GLU A 158 22.26 -15.22 -10.66
N LYS A 159 21.97 -14.02 -11.18
CA LYS A 159 22.99 -13.07 -11.62
C LYS A 159 23.86 -12.59 -10.46
N PHE A 160 23.26 -12.25 -9.33
CA PHE A 160 24.01 -11.83 -8.13
C PHE A 160 24.91 -12.95 -7.62
N GLU A 161 24.40 -14.18 -7.50
CA GLU A 161 25.18 -15.31 -7.01
C GLU A 161 26.36 -15.63 -7.94
N SER A 162 26.15 -15.60 -9.26
CA SER A 162 27.22 -15.77 -10.25
C SER A 162 28.28 -14.68 -10.16
N SER A 163 27.88 -13.42 -9.99
CA SER A 163 28.82 -12.28 -9.84
C SER A 163 29.60 -12.36 -8.53
N LYS A 164 28.97 -12.84 -7.46
CA LYS A 164 29.60 -13.06 -6.17
C LYS A 164 30.66 -14.16 -6.23
N GLN A 165 30.36 -15.28 -6.88
CA GLN A 165 31.33 -16.37 -7.08
C GLN A 165 32.51 -15.90 -7.92
N ALA A 166 32.29 -15.10 -8.96
CA ALA A 166 33.35 -14.53 -9.77
C ALA A 166 34.27 -13.60 -8.95
N TYR A 167 33.66 -12.73 -8.11
CA TYR A 167 34.41 -11.87 -7.20
C TYR A 167 35.23 -12.66 -6.21
N GLU A 168 34.65 -13.63 -5.50
CA GLU A 168 35.35 -14.49 -4.52
C GLU A 168 36.51 -15.24 -5.15
N ALA A 169 36.35 -15.73 -6.38
CA ALA A 169 37.41 -16.41 -7.12
C ALA A 169 38.56 -15.46 -7.51
N ALA A 170 38.25 -14.24 -7.94
CA ALA A 170 39.23 -13.24 -8.31
C ALA A 170 40.02 -12.71 -7.09
N GLU A 171 39.33 -12.43 -5.98
CA GLU A 171 39.90 -12.03 -4.71
C GLU A 171 40.85 -13.09 -4.17
N LYS A 172 40.43 -14.37 -4.17
CA LYS A 172 41.26 -15.49 -3.76
C LYS A 172 42.52 -15.60 -4.60
N LYS A 173 42.41 -15.48 -5.92
CA LYS A 173 43.55 -15.50 -6.82
C LYS A 173 44.54 -14.38 -6.56
N ALA A 174 44.02 -13.14 -6.35
CA ALA A 174 44.87 -11.99 -6.01
C ALA A 174 45.62 -12.20 -4.67
N SER A 175 44.95 -12.78 -3.68
CA SER A 175 45.53 -13.11 -2.38
C SER A 175 46.63 -14.17 -2.51
N GLU A 176 46.43 -15.24 -3.28
CA GLU A 176 47.42 -16.29 -3.54
C GLU A 176 48.65 -15.71 -4.31
N GLU A 177 48.44 -14.78 -5.22
CA GLU A 177 49.53 -14.08 -5.92
C GLU A 177 50.35 -13.18 -4.99
N ALA A 178 49.72 -12.46 -4.08
CA ALA A 178 50.35 -11.62 -3.08
C ALA A 178 51.19 -12.48 -2.11
N GLU A 179 50.68 -13.61 -1.64
CA GLU A 179 51.42 -14.58 -0.79
C GLU A 179 52.64 -15.11 -1.49
N LYS A 180 52.57 -15.51 -2.76
CA LYS A 180 53.72 -15.99 -3.53
C LYS A 180 54.79 -14.90 -3.66
N LYS A 181 54.41 -13.67 -3.99
CA LYS A 181 55.32 -12.52 -4.08
C LYS A 181 55.97 -12.22 -2.73
N SER A 182 55.22 -12.28 -1.63
CA SER A 182 55.74 -12.09 -0.28
C SER A 182 56.81 -13.13 0.07
N ALA A 183 56.58 -14.39 -0.27
CA ALA A 183 57.55 -15.48 -0.05
C ALA A 183 58.84 -15.31 -0.88
N GLU A 184 58.70 -14.89 -2.15
CA GLU A 184 59.84 -14.66 -3.04
C GLU A 184 60.70 -13.48 -2.59
N LEU A 185 60.03 -12.37 -2.22
CA LEU A 185 60.68 -11.11 -1.86
C LEU A 185 61.11 -11.04 -0.38
N LYS A 186 60.72 -12.02 0.44
CA LYS A 186 60.89 -12.04 1.90
C LYS A 186 60.44 -10.73 2.57
N LYS A 187 59.34 -10.17 2.05
CA LYS A 187 58.73 -8.93 2.48
C LYS A 187 57.23 -9.06 2.32
N ASP A 188 56.48 -8.47 3.24
CA ASP A 188 55.02 -8.37 3.11
C ASP A 188 54.65 -7.60 1.86
N VAL A 189 53.75 -8.17 1.06
CA VAL A 189 53.19 -7.59 -0.15
C VAL A 189 51.70 -7.55 0.02
N ASP A 190 51.14 -6.35 -0.08
CA ASP A 190 49.70 -6.14 0.01
C ASP A 190 48.98 -6.75 -1.22
N VAL A 191 47.74 -7.16 -1.02
CA VAL A 191 46.88 -7.66 -2.09
C VAL A 191 46.54 -6.48 -3.03
N ASP A 192 46.73 -6.67 -4.32
CA ASP A 192 46.38 -5.68 -5.34
C ASP A 192 44.87 -5.72 -5.58
N GLU A 193 44.12 -4.79 -4.94
CA GLU A 193 42.66 -4.69 -5.07
C GLU A 193 42.23 -4.34 -6.51
N SER A 194 43.10 -3.76 -7.32
CA SER A 194 42.78 -3.46 -8.71
C SER A 194 42.56 -4.71 -9.56
N ALA A 195 43.18 -5.84 -9.12
CA ALA A 195 43.07 -7.12 -9.81
C ALA A 195 41.63 -7.72 -9.81
N TYR A 196 40.80 -7.32 -8.88
CA TYR A 196 39.40 -7.80 -8.79
C TYR A 196 38.35 -6.67 -8.74
N ALA A 197 38.77 -5.42 -8.98
CA ALA A 197 37.88 -4.26 -8.93
C ALA A 197 36.69 -4.36 -9.92
N LYS A 198 36.91 -4.99 -11.08
CA LYS A 198 35.87 -5.21 -12.08
C LYS A 198 34.79 -6.17 -11.58
N GLU A 199 35.19 -7.29 -11.00
CA GLU A 199 34.29 -8.30 -10.44
C GLU A 199 33.56 -7.77 -9.22
N GLN A 200 34.22 -6.97 -8.39
CA GLN A 200 33.61 -6.24 -7.27
C GLN A 200 32.52 -5.29 -7.75
N ALA A 201 32.80 -4.49 -8.78
CA ALA A 201 31.80 -3.59 -9.36
C ALA A 201 30.62 -4.33 -9.99
N ALA A 202 30.89 -5.45 -10.66
CA ALA A 202 29.84 -6.29 -11.24
C ALA A 202 28.93 -6.92 -10.16
N MET A 203 29.51 -7.40 -9.06
CA MET A 203 28.76 -7.93 -7.92
C MET A 203 27.92 -6.83 -7.26
N ALA A 204 28.47 -5.64 -7.05
CA ALA A 204 27.75 -4.52 -6.47
C ALA A 204 26.56 -4.09 -7.34
N GLN A 205 26.72 -4.07 -8.67
CA GLN A 205 25.65 -3.78 -9.60
C GLN A 205 24.57 -4.86 -9.60
N ALA A 206 24.94 -6.13 -9.60
CA ALA A 206 23.99 -7.24 -9.53
C ALA A 206 23.23 -7.24 -8.20
N LYS A 207 23.85 -6.88 -7.08
CA LYS A 207 23.20 -6.70 -5.78
C LYS A 207 22.15 -5.61 -5.85
N LYS A 208 22.45 -4.47 -6.47
CA LYS A 208 21.49 -3.37 -6.66
C LYS A 208 20.28 -3.79 -7.50
N GLU A 209 20.51 -4.57 -8.55
CA GLU A 209 19.44 -5.11 -9.38
C GLU A 209 18.55 -6.10 -8.62
N LEU A 210 19.15 -6.97 -7.82
CA LEU A 210 18.44 -7.90 -6.94
C LEU A 210 17.55 -7.17 -5.93
N ASP A 211 18.11 -6.15 -5.25
CA ASP A 211 17.36 -5.36 -4.27
C ASP A 211 16.20 -4.61 -4.93
N ALA A 212 16.40 -4.08 -6.13
CA ALA A 212 15.33 -3.42 -6.89
C ALA A 212 14.22 -4.40 -7.30
N ALA A 213 14.56 -5.61 -7.77
CA ALA A 213 13.58 -6.63 -8.12
C ALA A 213 12.79 -7.09 -6.89
N GLN A 214 13.47 -7.29 -5.75
CA GLN A 214 12.82 -7.66 -4.48
C GLN A 214 11.84 -6.57 -4.01
N VAL A 215 12.24 -5.30 -4.07
CA VAL A 215 11.37 -4.16 -3.72
C VAL A 215 10.15 -4.12 -4.62
N THR A 216 10.34 -4.33 -5.93
CA THR A 216 9.24 -4.29 -6.90
C THR A 216 8.21 -5.39 -6.62
N LEU A 217 8.65 -6.63 -6.39
CA LEU A 217 7.76 -7.75 -6.04
C LEU A 217 7.07 -7.52 -4.69
N ASN A 218 7.80 -7.02 -3.70
CA ASN A 218 7.24 -6.71 -2.38
C ASN A 218 6.17 -5.61 -2.47
N ASN A 219 6.39 -4.58 -3.26
CA ASN A 219 5.40 -3.51 -3.47
C ASN A 219 4.16 -4.02 -4.22
N PHE A 220 4.36 -4.93 -5.17
CA PHE A 220 3.24 -5.50 -5.91
C PHE A 220 2.34 -6.38 -5.03
N SER A 221 2.90 -7.29 -4.21
CA SER A 221 2.14 -8.31 -3.47
C SER A 221 2.06 -8.08 -1.96
N GLY A 222 2.83 -7.13 -1.42
CA GLY A 222 2.90 -6.83 0.00
C GLY A 222 2.20 -5.54 0.38
N ARG A 223 1.37 -5.59 1.42
CA ARG A 223 0.75 -4.36 1.96
C ARG A 223 1.82 -3.46 2.57
N PRO A 224 1.84 -2.17 2.19
CA PRO A 224 2.71 -1.19 2.84
C PRO A 224 2.43 -1.10 4.35
N GLY A 225 3.46 -0.89 5.14
CA GLY A 225 3.30 -0.64 6.58
C GLY A 225 2.85 -1.83 7.44
N LYS A 226 2.65 -3.02 6.87
CA LYS A 226 2.27 -4.22 7.62
C LYS A 226 3.38 -4.60 8.61
N GLY A 227 3.08 -4.49 9.91
CA GLY A 227 4.01 -4.84 10.98
C GLY A 227 4.97 -3.72 11.42
N GLY A 228 4.93 -2.55 10.79
CA GLY A 228 5.75 -1.39 11.17
C GLY A 228 5.19 -0.65 12.39
N ASN A 229 5.89 -0.72 13.53
CA ASN A 229 5.52 0.10 14.68
C ASN A 229 6.03 1.54 14.46
N VAL A 230 5.11 2.51 14.43
CA VAL A 230 5.47 3.92 14.31
C VAL A 230 6.12 4.40 15.60
N ALA A 231 7.32 4.94 15.50
CA ALA A 231 8.03 5.52 16.64
C ALA A 231 7.22 6.65 17.30
N ARG A 232 7.45 6.88 18.60
CA ARG A 232 6.84 8.02 19.28
C ARG A 232 7.50 9.30 18.76
N PRO A 233 6.72 10.30 18.30
CA PRO A 233 7.27 11.59 17.91
C PRO A 233 7.63 12.40 19.15
N ASP A 234 8.58 13.30 18.99
CA ASP A 234 8.70 14.44 19.88
C ASP A 234 7.59 15.44 19.54
N MET A 235 6.69 15.65 20.49
CA MET A 235 5.55 16.58 20.40
C MET A 235 5.78 17.85 21.25
N THR A 236 7.01 18.08 21.71
CA THR A 236 7.36 19.27 22.50
C THR A 236 7.18 20.52 21.67
N ALA A 237 6.40 21.47 22.15
CA ALA A 237 6.15 22.77 21.51
C ALA A 237 5.80 23.81 22.56
N THR A 238 6.19 25.06 22.34
CA THR A 238 5.65 26.18 23.12
C THR A 238 4.16 26.38 22.80
N PRO A 239 3.38 27.07 23.65
CA PRO A 239 1.98 27.35 23.34
C PRO A 239 1.75 27.99 21.95
N ASP A 240 2.60 28.95 21.57
CA ASP A 240 2.51 29.63 20.28
C ASP A 240 2.83 28.69 19.10
N GLN A 241 3.86 27.86 19.25
CA GLN A 241 4.19 26.84 18.25
C GLN A 241 3.07 25.81 18.11
N ALA A 242 2.49 25.38 19.23
CA ALA A 242 1.38 24.44 19.20
C ALA A 242 0.15 25.02 18.51
N ALA A 243 -0.16 26.32 18.74
CA ALA A 243 -1.25 27.01 18.08
C ALA A 243 -1.01 27.14 16.56
N GLN A 244 0.20 27.54 16.15
CA GLN A 244 0.57 27.61 14.74
C GLN A 244 0.50 26.24 14.05
N MET A 245 1.01 25.19 14.69
CA MET A 245 0.91 23.82 14.20
C MET A 245 -0.54 23.37 14.09
N ALA A 246 -1.42 23.74 15.01
CA ALA A 246 -2.82 23.38 14.96
C ALA A 246 -3.54 24.06 13.77
N GLU A 247 -3.23 25.31 13.46
CA GLU A 247 -3.78 26.01 12.28
C GLU A 247 -3.31 25.35 10.95
N VAL A 248 -2.02 24.99 10.88
CA VAL A 248 -1.52 24.22 9.74
C VAL A 248 -2.23 22.86 9.67
N GLY A 249 -2.36 22.17 10.80
CA GLY A 249 -3.02 20.88 10.90
C GLY A 249 -4.48 20.92 10.47
N LYS A 250 -5.22 21.99 10.78
CA LYS A 250 -6.61 22.21 10.32
C LYS A 250 -6.68 22.27 8.80
N ARG A 251 -5.81 23.06 8.16
CA ARG A 251 -5.76 23.16 6.70
C ARG A 251 -5.38 21.82 6.05
N LEU A 252 -4.40 21.10 6.59
CA LEU A 252 -4.01 19.78 6.12
C LEU A 252 -5.17 18.78 6.24
N TYR A 253 -5.89 18.79 7.36
CA TYR A 253 -7.07 17.97 7.62
C TYR A 253 -8.16 18.19 6.57
N GLN A 254 -8.44 19.45 6.25
CA GLN A 254 -9.51 19.84 5.34
C GLN A 254 -9.11 19.75 3.87
N ASN A 255 -7.91 20.26 3.52
CA ASN A 255 -7.60 20.61 2.13
C ASN A 255 -6.56 19.67 1.48
N LYS A 256 -5.68 19.03 2.24
CA LYS A 256 -4.67 18.11 1.67
C LYS A 256 -5.10 16.67 1.77
N TYR A 257 -5.44 16.22 2.97
CA TYR A 257 -5.68 14.81 3.24
C TYR A 257 -7.16 14.42 3.22
N GLY A 258 -8.09 15.39 3.11
CA GLY A 258 -9.53 15.14 2.96
C GLY A 258 -10.13 14.32 4.11
N CYS A 259 -9.62 14.47 5.34
CA CYS A 259 -10.08 13.72 6.50
C CYS A 259 -11.57 13.94 6.79
N ASN A 260 -12.09 15.12 6.43
CA ASN A 260 -13.51 15.49 6.49
C ASN A 260 -14.39 14.66 5.54
N GLY A 261 -13.86 13.99 4.55
CA GLY A 261 -14.61 13.04 3.73
C GLY A 261 -15.12 11.82 4.51
N CYS A 262 -14.40 11.44 5.58
CA CYS A 262 -14.74 10.29 6.41
C CYS A 262 -15.17 10.68 7.84
N HIS A 263 -14.65 11.78 8.38
CA HIS A 263 -14.90 12.22 9.75
C HIS A 263 -15.68 13.52 9.81
N SER A 264 -16.59 13.63 10.77
CA SER A 264 -17.30 14.87 11.05
C SER A 264 -16.70 15.62 12.23
N ILE A 265 -16.77 16.97 12.15
CA ILE A 265 -16.50 17.92 13.22
C ILE A 265 -17.64 18.94 13.23
N ALA A 266 -18.24 19.23 14.37
CA ALA A 266 -19.38 20.10 14.52
C ALA A 266 -20.61 19.72 13.65
N GLY A 267 -20.76 18.43 13.38
CA GLY A 267 -21.84 17.89 12.54
C GLY A 267 -21.56 17.93 11.03
N GLU A 268 -20.50 18.59 10.60
CA GLU A 268 -20.10 18.71 9.19
C GLU A 268 -19.05 17.65 8.82
N GLY A 269 -19.17 17.05 7.64
CA GLY A 269 -18.28 16.02 7.12
C GLY A 269 -18.87 14.62 7.10
N GLY A 270 -18.06 13.66 6.72
CA GLY A 270 -18.44 12.26 6.56
C GLY A 270 -18.69 11.53 7.88
N LYS A 271 -19.37 10.38 7.77
CA LYS A 271 -19.77 9.52 8.90
C LYS A 271 -19.21 8.10 8.80
N VAL A 272 -18.21 7.87 7.93
CA VAL A 272 -17.52 6.58 7.82
C VAL A 272 -16.67 6.32 9.07
N GLY A 273 -15.95 7.35 9.51
CA GLY A 273 -15.21 7.37 10.76
C GLY A 273 -16.01 8.00 11.91
N PRO A 274 -15.52 7.90 13.14
CA PRO A 274 -16.15 8.56 14.28
C PRO A 274 -16.08 10.09 14.16
N ALA A 275 -17.05 10.79 14.76
CA ALA A 275 -16.98 12.22 14.96
C ALA A 275 -15.77 12.60 15.85
N LEU A 276 -15.07 13.66 15.44
CA LEU A 276 -13.80 14.06 16.07
C LEU A 276 -13.90 15.27 16.99
N ASP A 277 -15.12 15.79 17.23
CA ASP A 277 -15.39 16.95 18.10
C ASP A 277 -14.69 16.89 19.45
N ARG A 278 -14.44 15.70 19.94
CA ARG A 278 -13.86 15.43 21.25
C ARG A 278 -12.53 14.66 21.20
N ALA A 279 -11.86 14.69 20.04
CA ALA A 279 -10.61 13.96 19.87
C ALA A 279 -9.57 14.36 20.94
N GLY A 280 -9.41 15.65 21.20
CA GLY A 280 -8.47 16.18 22.20
C GLY A 280 -8.85 15.91 23.66
N PHE A 281 -10.07 15.44 23.93
CA PHE A 281 -10.47 14.94 25.25
C PHE A 281 -10.15 13.47 25.46
N ARG A 282 -10.24 12.68 24.39
CA ARG A 282 -10.18 11.22 24.44
C ARG A 282 -8.81 10.67 24.11
N LEU A 283 -8.04 11.40 23.32
CA LEU A 283 -6.80 10.94 22.70
C LEU A 283 -5.70 11.97 22.94
N ASN A 284 -4.49 11.50 23.20
CA ASN A 284 -3.32 12.38 23.24
C ASN A 284 -2.70 12.51 21.83
N ALA A 285 -2.02 13.63 21.58
CA ALA A 285 -1.45 13.94 20.27
C ALA A 285 -0.43 12.90 19.79
N THR A 286 0.37 12.31 20.67
CA THR A 286 1.31 11.23 20.35
C THR A 286 0.60 9.97 19.84
N TRP A 287 -0.51 9.60 20.46
CA TRP A 287 -1.32 8.47 20.03
C TRP A 287 -1.94 8.75 18.65
N VAL A 288 -2.52 9.95 18.46
CA VAL A 288 -3.10 10.38 17.18
C VAL A 288 -2.05 10.35 16.08
N TYR A 289 -0.85 10.89 16.33
CA TYR A 289 0.25 10.83 15.36
C TYR A 289 0.54 9.40 14.90
N ARG A 290 0.71 8.46 15.83
CA ARG A 290 1.00 7.07 15.49
C ARG A 290 -0.14 6.40 14.74
N TRP A 291 -1.37 6.71 15.13
CA TRP A 291 -2.57 6.20 14.48
C TRP A 291 -2.66 6.66 13.02
N ILE A 292 -2.56 7.97 12.75
CA ILE A 292 -2.70 8.50 11.38
C ILE A 292 -1.53 8.15 10.46
N LYS A 293 -0.36 7.87 11.03
CA LYS A 293 0.80 7.39 10.27
C LYS A 293 0.62 5.94 9.78
N ASN A 294 0.11 5.07 10.63
CA ASN A 294 -0.08 3.65 10.28
C ASN A 294 -1.21 3.02 11.10
N PRO A 295 -2.47 3.24 10.72
CA PRO A 295 -3.62 2.71 11.44
C PRO A 295 -3.62 1.17 11.52
N GLN A 296 -3.21 0.49 10.45
CA GLN A 296 -3.20 -0.97 10.37
C GLN A 296 -2.18 -1.62 11.29
N ALA A 297 -1.08 -0.93 11.64
CA ALA A 297 -0.13 -1.42 12.64
C ALA A 297 -0.74 -1.50 14.05
N MET A 298 -1.72 -0.63 14.36
CA MET A 298 -2.40 -0.58 15.65
C MET A 298 -3.71 -1.37 15.68
N LYS A 299 -4.42 -1.40 14.56
CA LYS A 299 -5.66 -2.16 14.36
C LYS A 299 -5.72 -2.67 12.93
N PRO A 300 -5.29 -3.92 12.66
CA PRO A 300 -5.19 -4.48 11.30
C PRO A 300 -6.48 -4.40 10.50
N GLU A 301 -7.64 -4.56 11.17
CA GLU A 301 -8.97 -4.56 10.54
C GLU A 301 -9.60 -3.16 10.43
N THR A 302 -8.85 -2.08 10.65
CA THR A 302 -9.41 -0.75 10.51
C THR A 302 -9.63 -0.38 9.04
N ARG A 303 -10.76 0.29 8.76
CA ARG A 303 -11.06 0.86 7.45
C ARG A 303 -10.35 2.17 7.19
N MET A 304 -9.83 2.83 8.22
CA MET A 304 -9.07 4.06 8.07
C MET A 304 -7.78 3.78 7.30
N PRO A 305 -7.59 4.32 6.10
CA PRO A 305 -6.36 4.10 5.34
C PRO A 305 -5.20 4.92 5.92
N ALA A 306 -3.98 4.46 5.69
CA ALA A 306 -2.79 5.28 5.82
C ALA A 306 -2.71 6.23 4.61
N LEU A 307 -2.54 7.51 4.85
CA LEU A 307 -2.58 8.55 3.81
C LEU A 307 -1.18 9.05 3.40
N GLY A 308 -0.12 8.44 3.92
CA GLY A 308 1.26 8.82 3.61
C GLY A 308 1.70 10.18 4.17
N LEU A 309 1.14 10.59 5.31
CA LEU A 309 1.51 11.87 5.91
C LEU A 309 3.03 11.92 6.22
N SER A 310 3.66 13.06 5.89
CA SER A 310 5.00 13.37 6.39
C SER A 310 4.98 13.46 7.93
N ASP A 311 6.14 13.40 8.57
CA ASP A 311 6.21 13.54 10.03
C ASP A 311 5.74 14.92 10.49
N ALA A 312 6.07 15.96 9.74
CA ALA A 312 5.63 17.33 10.01
C ALA A 312 4.10 17.46 9.89
N ASP A 313 3.52 16.94 8.81
CA ASP A 313 2.07 16.99 8.59
C ASP A 313 1.31 16.18 9.65
N ALA A 314 1.81 14.99 9.99
CA ALA A 314 1.20 14.15 11.01
C ALA A 314 1.24 14.82 12.39
N LYS A 315 2.34 15.50 12.75
CA LYS A 315 2.43 16.30 13.97
C LYS A 315 1.42 17.44 13.97
N ALA A 316 1.34 18.20 12.87
CA ALA A 316 0.43 19.33 12.74
C ALA A 316 -1.04 18.89 12.86
N VAL A 317 -1.47 17.85 12.13
CA VAL A 317 -2.82 17.29 12.23
C VAL A 317 -3.11 16.78 13.65
N SER A 318 -2.14 16.15 14.32
CA SER A 318 -2.29 15.67 15.69
C SER A 318 -2.47 16.82 16.68
N MET A 319 -1.75 17.93 16.49
CA MET A 319 -1.93 19.15 17.30
C MET A 319 -3.31 19.74 17.07
N TYR A 320 -3.78 19.86 15.81
CA TYR A 320 -5.14 20.31 15.52
C TYR A 320 -6.19 19.45 16.22
N LEU A 321 -6.13 18.14 16.07
CA LEU A 321 -7.11 17.24 16.69
C LEU A 321 -7.09 17.31 18.22
N SER A 322 -5.95 17.63 18.82
CA SER A 322 -5.85 17.82 20.28
C SER A 322 -6.58 19.07 20.79
N THR A 323 -6.86 20.05 19.92
CA THR A 323 -7.65 21.25 20.27
C THR A 323 -9.16 20.98 20.29
N LEU A 324 -9.62 19.88 19.68
CA LEU A 324 -11.05 19.55 19.57
C LEU A 324 -11.57 18.99 20.89
N ARG A 325 -12.16 19.87 21.69
CA ARG A 325 -12.61 19.59 23.08
C ARG A 325 -14.06 20.05 23.31
N ALA A 326 -14.95 19.80 22.33
CA ALA A 326 -16.35 20.10 22.51
C ALA A 326 -16.93 19.40 23.76
N PRO A 327 -17.84 20.01 24.50
CA PRO A 327 -18.55 19.35 25.59
C PRO A 327 -19.31 18.12 25.06
N LYS A 328 -19.56 17.14 25.94
CA LYS A 328 -20.45 16.01 25.56
C LYS A 328 -21.84 16.61 25.29
N ALA A 329 -22.42 16.30 24.12
CA ALA A 329 -23.81 16.63 23.88
C ALA A 329 -24.65 16.00 25.00
N GLU A 330 -25.52 16.77 25.64
CA GLU A 330 -26.48 16.22 26.58
C GLU A 330 -27.35 15.23 25.81
N GLU A 331 -27.44 13.99 26.29
CA GLU A 331 -28.41 13.04 25.75
C GLU A 331 -29.80 13.68 25.91
N PRO A 332 -30.61 13.70 24.84
CA PRO A 332 -31.98 14.18 24.99
C PRO A 332 -32.63 13.37 26.11
N ALA A 333 -33.13 14.07 27.14
CA ALA A 333 -33.80 13.43 28.27
C ALA A 333 -34.80 12.42 27.72
N ALA A 334 -34.66 11.15 28.13
CA ALA A 334 -35.58 10.12 27.70
C ALA A 334 -37.00 10.60 27.96
N ALA A 335 -37.79 10.72 26.91
CA ALA A 335 -39.19 11.09 27.03
C ALA A 335 -39.85 10.15 28.02
N LYS A 336 -40.30 10.66 29.15
CA LYS A 336 -41.08 9.87 30.11
C LYS A 336 -42.23 9.25 29.36
N PRO A 337 -42.49 7.96 29.49
CA PRO A 337 -43.71 7.39 28.91
C PRO A 337 -44.91 8.14 29.47
N ALA A 338 -45.78 8.60 28.59
CA ALA A 338 -47.05 9.19 28.96
C ALA A 338 -47.85 8.18 29.77
N SER A 339 -48.20 8.53 30.98
CA SER A 339 -49.05 7.78 31.90
C SER A 339 -50.48 7.68 31.43
#